data_d0a4a67d284dfa21cdd61db90bb8e7e1
#
_entry.id   d0a4a67d284dfa21cdd61db90bb8e7e1
#
_cell.length_a   1.000
_cell.length_b   1.000
_cell.length_c   1.000
_cell.angle_alpha   90.00
_cell.angle_beta   90.00
_cell.angle_gamma   90.00
#
_symmetry.space_group_name_H-M   'P 1'
#
loop_
_entity.id
_entity.type
_entity.pdbx_description
1 polymer ?
#
loop_
_entity_poly.entity_id
_entity_poly.type
_entity_poly.pdbx_seq_one_letter_code
_entity_poly.pdbx_strand_id
1 'polypeptide(L)'
;MASAKTKNNSKKKAVRILSSRVVFRGPLFQITSDQVKEPSGVTARRDILRHPGSVVIIAVQLGPSSKKRGAKSAKAEPHVLLEWQYRYAANQFLWEVPAGRIDEGEEELPAAKRELLEETGYTAKKWKRVLFYYPSPGFMDETMAVYLATGLTAGQAKPEEDESIAHRFFPVSKVTTMILRGTIRDGKTIGAVLWLEKALGAKILAQRTLSA
;
A
#
# COMPACT_ATOMS: atom_id res chain seq x y z
N MET A 1 -46.46 -4.33 -26.30
CA MET A 1 -46.06 -3.63 -25.09
C MET A 1 -44.59 -3.24 -25.24
N ALA A 2 -44.32 -1.95 -25.39
CA ALA A 2 -43.00 -1.43 -25.72
C ALA A 2 -42.15 -1.27 -24.43
N SER A 3 -40.98 -1.90 -24.39
CA SER A 3 -39.99 -1.77 -23.31
C SER A 3 -39.27 -0.42 -23.43
N ALA A 4 -39.50 0.46 -22.47
CA ALA A 4 -38.82 1.73 -22.36
C ALA A 4 -37.35 1.50 -21.93
N LYS A 5 -36.42 1.64 -22.86
CA LYS A 5 -34.99 1.76 -22.57
C LYS A 5 -34.70 3.13 -21.96
N THR A 6 -34.59 3.19 -20.66
CA THR A 6 -34.14 4.38 -19.96
C THR A 6 -32.63 4.54 -20.16
N LYS A 7 -32.23 5.30 -21.17
CA LYS A 7 -30.85 5.79 -21.32
C LYS A 7 -30.60 6.89 -20.30
N ASN A 8 -30.15 6.53 -19.11
CA ASN A 8 -29.67 7.52 -18.14
C ASN A 8 -28.17 7.72 -18.35
N ASN A 9 -27.79 8.50 -19.37
CA ASN A 9 -26.41 8.86 -19.69
C ASN A 9 -26.18 10.32 -19.25
N SER A 10 -26.38 10.61 -17.97
CA SER A 10 -25.91 11.86 -17.40
C SER A 10 -24.40 11.78 -17.22
N LYS A 11 -23.62 12.27 -18.21
CA LYS A 11 -22.20 12.62 -18.00
C LYS A 11 -22.19 13.60 -16.81
N LYS A 12 -21.88 13.11 -15.60
CA LYS A 12 -21.65 13.99 -14.45
C LYS A 12 -20.57 14.97 -14.88
N LYS A 13 -20.93 16.27 -14.90
CA LYS A 13 -19.97 17.32 -15.23
C LYS A 13 -18.83 17.22 -14.19
N ALA A 14 -17.60 17.08 -14.64
CA ALA A 14 -16.44 17.10 -13.78
C ALA A 14 -16.23 18.52 -13.22
N VAL A 15 -15.58 18.60 -12.07
CA VAL A 15 -15.07 19.85 -11.52
C VAL A 15 -14.11 20.48 -12.54
N ARG A 16 -14.20 21.77 -12.78
CA ARG A 16 -13.31 22.51 -13.69
C ARG A 16 -12.37 23.41 -12.89
N ILE A 17 -11.07 23.22 -13.05
CA ILE A 17 -10.05 24.11 -12.49
C ILE A 17 -10.06 25.42 -13.26
N LEU A 18 -10.24 26.54 -12.55
CA LEU A 18 -10.20 27.90 -13.10
C LEU A 18 -8.80 28.50 -13.02
N SER A 19 -8.13 28.28 -11.90
CA SER A 19 -6.72 28.64 -11.67
C SER A 19 -6.10 27.74 -10.62
N SER A 20 -4.79 27.59 -10.67
CA SER A 20 -4.01 26.83 -9.70
C SER A 20 -2.73 27.62 -9.36
N ARG A 21 -2.37 27.65 -8.09
CA ARG A 21 -1.16 28.31 -7.60
C ARG A 21 -0.47 27.43 -6.57
N VAL A 22 0.83 27.15 -6.75
CA VAL A 22 1.65 26.52 -5.72
C VAL A 22 1.83 27.51 -4.57
N VAL A 23 1.42 27.11 -3.36
CA VAL A 23 1.53 27.92 -2.13
C VAL A 23 2.60 27.42 -1.17
N PHE A 24 3.02 26.17 -1.34
CA PHE A 24 4.14 25.56 -0.61
C PHE A 24 4.84 24.54 -1.51
N ARG A 25 6.17 24.47 -1.42
CA ARG A 25 6.99 23.43 -2.06
C ARG A 25 8.02 22.93 -1.08
N GLY A 26 7.89 21.65 -0.70
CA GLY A 26 8.85 20.90 0.11
C GLY A 26 9.56 19.83 -0.70
N PRO A 27 10.48 19.08 -0.09
CA PRO A 27 11.20 17.98 -0.74
C PRO A 27 10.32 16.78 -1.09
N LEU A 28 9.27 16.52 -0.29
CA LEU A 28 8.42 15.33 -0.43
C LEU A 28 7.12 15.63 -1.20
N PHE A 29 6.57 16.84 -1.06
CA PHE A 29 5.28 17.20 -1.62
C PHE A 29 5.19 18.70 -1.85
N GLN A 30 4.16 19.11 -2.59
CA GLN A 30 3.79 20.52 -2.72
C GLN A 30 2.31 20.71 -2.38
N ILE A 31 1.93 21.94 -2.00
CA ILE A 31 0.54 22.31 -1.82
C ILE A 31 0.14 23.29 -2.91
N THR A 32 -0.96 22.99 -3.60
CA THR A 32 -1.61 23.91 -4.54
C THR A 32 -2.89 24.48 -3.92
N SER A 33 -3.16 25.74 -4.20
CA SER A 33 -4.44 26.39 -3.92
C SER A 33 -5.15 26.61 -5.25
N ASP A 34 -6.22 25.84 -5.48
CA ASP A 34 -6.95 25.79 -6.74
C ASP A 34 -8.29 26.50 -6.60
N GLN A 35 -8.63 27.38 -7.55
CA GLN A 35 -10.00 27.86 -7.72
C GLN A 35 -10.72 26.92 -8.68
N VAL A 36 -11.82 26.33 -8.23
CA VAL A 36 -12.56 25.35 -9.01
C VAL A 36 -14.01 25.75 -9.19
N LYS A 37 -14.58 25.37 -10.33
CA LYS A 37 -16.03 25.48 -10.57
C LYS A 37 -16.67 24.12 -10.44
N GLU A 38 -17.50 23.97 -9.42
CA GLU A 38 -18.25 22.75 -9.14
C GLU A 38 -19.31 22.47 -10.20
N PRO A 39 -19.79 21.23 -10.36
CA PRO A 39 -20.88 20.89 -11.26
C PRO A 39 -22.17 21.68 -10.99
N SER A 40 -22.39 22.10 -9.76
CA SER A 40 -23.50 22.97 -9.33
C SER A 40 -23.38 24.41 -9.86
N GLY A 41 -22.20 24.80 -10.41
CA GLY A 41 -21.92 26.16 -10.85
C GLY A 41 -21.27 27.04 -9.77
N VAL A 42 -21.15 26.56 -8.53
CA VAL A 42 -20.49 27.27 -7.43
C VAL A 42 -18.99 27.29 -7.65
N THR A 43 -18.35 28.42 -7.38
CA THR A 43 -16.88 28.53 -7.34
C THR A 43 -16.40 28.32 -5.91
N ALA A 44 -15.40 27.44 -5.74
CA ALA A 44 -14.83 27.10 -4.45
C ALA A 44 -13.32 27.05 -4.53
N ARG A 45 -12.65 27.29 -3.40
CA ARG A 45 -11.21 27.08 -3.23
C ARG A 45 -10.96 25.66 -2.71
N ARG A 46 -9.92 25.01 -3.26
CA ARG A 46 -9.41 23.71 -2.82
C ARG A 46 -7.90 23.82 -2.60
N ASP A 47 -7.46 23.54 -1.40
CA ASP A 47 -6.02 23.44 -1.09
C ASP A 47 -5.67 21.94 -1.09
N ILE A 48 -4.80 21.54 -2.00
CA ILE A 48 -4.50 20.12 -2.28
C ILE A 48 -3.01 19.86 -2.08
N LEU A 49 -2.69 18.84 -1.28
CA LEU A 49 -1.37 18.28 -1.19
C LEU A 49 -1.12 17.41 -2.45
N ARG A 50 -0.11 17.78 -3.23
CA ARG A 50 0.30 17.06 -4.44
C ARG A 50 1.46 16.16 -4.12
N HIS A 51 1.32 14.87 -4.45
CA HIS A 51 2.30 13.82 -4.17
C HIS A 51 2.50 12.92 -5.39
N PRO A 52 3.73 12.47 -5.69
CA PRO A 52 3.99 11.62 -6.88
C PRO A 52 3.32 10.25 -6.81
N GLY A 53 2.88 9.82 -5.65
CA GLY A 53 2.36 8.48 -5.37
C GLY A 53 3.35 7.65 -4.58
N SER A 54 2.85 6.52 -4.06
CA SER A 54 3.62 5.58 -3.25
C SER A 54 3.34 4.15 -3.66
N VAL A 55 4.31 3.29 -3.42
CA VAL A 55 4.18 1.83 -3.54
C VAL A 55 4.13 1.21 -2.15
N VAL A 56 3.39 0.13 -2.01
CA VAL A 56 3.23 -0.66 -0.78
C VAL A 56 3.50 -2.12 -1.12
N ILE A 57 4.33 -2.80 -0.34
CA ILE A 57 4.77 -4.15 -0.68
C ILE A 57 4.28 -5.16 0.37
N ILE A 58 3.43 -6.09 -0.05
CA ILE A 58 3.05 -7.26 0.72
C ILE A 58 4.07 -8.36 0.40
N ALA A 59 5.20 -8.35 1.11
CA ALA A 59 6.25 -9.34 0.94
C ALA A 59 5.93 -10.58 1.77
N VAL A 60 5.68 -11.73 1.09
CA VAL A 60 5.18 -12.95 1.73
C VAL A 60 6.08 -14.14 1.45
N GLN A 61 6.34 -14.93 2.49
CA GLN A 61 6.95 -16.25 2.39
C GLN A 61 6.14 -17.29 3.16
N LEU A 62 6.33 -18.57 2.86
CA LEU A 62 5.78 -19.63 3.69
C LEU A 62 6.62 -19.76 4.96
N GLY A 63 5.95 -19.73 6.09
CA GLY A 63 6.59 -20.00 7.39
C GLY A 63 7.07 -21.45 7.51
N PRO A 64 7.84 -21.77 8.54
CA PRO A 64 8.30 -23.13 8.79
C PRO A 64 7.09 -24.07 9.01
N SER A 65 7.10 -25.22 8.35
CA SER A 65 6.10 -26.25 8.61
C SER A 65 6.31 -26.84 10.00
N SER A 66 5.31 -26.72 10.89
CA SER A 66 5.40 -27.37 12.20
C SER A 66 5.17 -28.87 12.05
N LYS A 67 6.24 -29.65 11.98
CA LYS A 67 6.17 -31.11 12.17
C LYS A 67 6.01 -31.39 13.67
N LYS A 68 4.81 -31.33 14.23
CA LYS A 68 4.56 -31.97 15.51
C LYS A 68 4.58 -33.49 15.28
N ARG A 69 5.44 -34.22 16.01
CA ARG A 69 5.52 -35.68 15.98
C ARG A 69 4.12 -36.25 16.26
N GLY A 70 3.53 -36.96 15.29
CA GLY A 70 2.21 -37.64 15.45
C GLY A 70 0.97 -36.83 14.99
N ALA A 71 1.09 -35.57 14.54
CA ALA A 71 -0.03 -34.83 13.97
C ALA A 71 0.05 -34.78 12.43
N LYS A 72 -1.12 -34.81 11.74
CA LYS A 72 -1.19 -34.50 10.31
C LYS A 72 -0.45 -33.18 10.08
N SER A 73 0.53 -33.17 9.15
CA SER A 73 1.35 -31.99 8.84
C SER A 73 0.46 -30.76 8.67
N ALA A 74 0.53 -29.83 9.63
CA ALA A 74 -0.15 -28.56 9.48
C ALA A 74 0.47 -27.83 8.29
N LYS A 75 -0.36 -27.34 7.37
CA LYS A 75 0.11 -26.52 6.24
C LYS A 75 0.89 -25.34 6.77
N ALA A 76 2.04 -25.06 6.16
CA ALA A 76 2.85 -23.89 6.50
C ALA A 76 2.01 -22.62 6.36
N GLU A 77 1.95 -21.83 7.43
CA GLU A 77 1.22 -20.56 7.43
C GLU A 77 2.03 -19.49 6.68
N PRO A 78 1.39 -18.66 5.84
CA PRO A 78 2.06 -17.52 5.24
C PRO A 78 2.51 -16.51 6.29
N HIS A 79 3.74 -16.00 6.13
CA HIS A 79 4.32 -14.94 6.93
C HIS A 79 4.49 -13.69 6.06
N VAL A 80 4.11 -12.54 6.58
CA VAL A 80 4.29 -11.23 5.96
C VAL A 80 5.43 -10.50 6.64
N LEU A 81 6.25 -9.80 5.85
CA LEU A 81 7.32 -8.95 6.32
C LEU A 81 6.74 -7.63 6.82
N LEU A 82 7.10 -7.25 8.03
CA LEU A 82 6.82 -5.95 8.60
C LEU A 82 8.11 -5.26 9.01
N GLU A 83 8.09 -3.95 8.98
CA GLU A 83 9.13 -3.03 9.41
C GLU A 83 8.72 -2.31 10.68
N TRP A 84 9.69 -2.00 11.51
CA TRP A 84 9.54 -1.18 12.70
C TRP A 84 10.28 0.12 12.47
N GLN A 85 9.55 1.19 12.18
CA GLN A 85 10.09 2.48 11.80
C GLN A 85 9.48 3.61 12.62
N TYR A 86 10.30 4.61 12.98
CA TYR A 86 9.83 5.82 13.63
C TYR A 86 9.20 6.76 12.61
N ARG A 87 7.95 7.13 12.84
CA ARG A 87 7.23 8.11 12.00
C ARG A 87 7.11 9.44 12.75
N TYR A 88 7.93 10.41 12.36
CA TYR A 88 7.98 11.72 13.01
C TYR A 88 6.60 12.39 13.11
N ALA A 89 5.81 12.38 12.04
CA ALA A 89 4.46 12.96 12.01
C ALA A 89 3.50 12.31 13.01
N ALA A 90 3.67 11.00 13.29
CA ALA A 90 2.89 10.27 14.29
C ALA A 90 3.54 10.32 15.69
N ASN A 91 4.79 10.80 15.79
CA ASN A 91 5.61 10.84 16.99
C ASN A 91 5.71 9.48 17.69
N GLN A 92 5.85 8.39 16.93
CA GLN A 92 5.95 7.04 17.48
C GLN A 92 6.52 6.05 16.45
N PHE A 93 7.00 4.92 16.97
CA PHE A 93 7.32 3.77 16.11
C PHE A 93 6.06 3.04 15.69
N LEU A 94 6.02 2.60 14.42
CA LEU A 94 4.91 1.84 13.85
C LEU A 94 5.43 0.54 13.21
N TRP A 95 4.60 -0.52 13.30
CA TRP A 95 4.75 -1.69 12.46
C TRP A 95 4.07 -1.44 11.13
N GLU A 96 4.84 -1.51 10.05
CA GLU A 96 4.39 -1.21 8.70
C GLU A 96 4.81 -2.31 7.71
N VAL A 97 4.11 -2.46 6.61
CA VAL A 97 4.65 -3.17 5.44
C VAL A 97 5.61 -2.25 4.71
N PRO A 98 6.66 -2.77 4.03
CA PRO A 98 7.58 -1.96 3.22
C PRO A 98 6.82 -1.06 2.25
N ALA A 99 7.21 0.19 2.16
CA ALA A 99 6.53 1.17 1.32
C ALA A 99 7.37 2.42 1.12
N GLY A 100 7.40 2.94 -0.09
CA GLY A 100 8.08 4.19 -0.35
C GLY A 100 7.50 4.98 -1.50
N ARG A 101 8.09 6.15 -1.73
CA ARG A 101 7.66 7.09 -2.74
C ARG A 101 8.11 6.63 -4.14
N ILE A 102 7.29 6.91 -5.13
CA ILE A 102 7.68 6.79 -6.53
C ILE A 102 8.50 8.02 -6.91
N ASP A 103 9.71 7.82 -7.41
CA ASP A 103 10.59 8.91 -7.84
C ASP A 103 10.12 9.54 -9.16
N GLU A 104 10.61 10.73 -9.48
CA GLU A 104 10.25 11.42 -10.71
C GLU A 104 10.66 10.58 -11.95
N GLY A 105 9.68 10.25 -12.78
CA GLY A 105 9.89 9.42 -13.98
C GLY A 105 10.00 7.91 -13.70
N GLU A 106 9.89 7.48 -12.44
CA GLU A 106 9.89 6.06 -12.08
C GLU A 106 8.47 5.47 -12.22
N GLU A 107 8.38 4.21 -12.63
CA GLU A 107 7.11 3.46 -12.65
C GLU A 107 6.87 2.71 -11.33
N GLU A 108 5.60 2.38 -11.04
CA GLU A 108 5.19 1.72 -9.78
C GLU A 108 5.97 0.42 -9.48
N LEU A 109 6.16 -0.48 -10.46
CA LEU A 109 6.81 -1.77 -10.21
C LEU A 109 8.32 -1.66 -9.99
N PRO A 110 9.09 -0.87 -10.75
CA PRO A 110 10.47 -0.51 -10.43
C PRO A 110 10.60 0.05 -9.01
N ALA A 111 9.78 1.05 -8.64
CA ALA A 111 9.77 1.63 -7.30
C ALA A 111 9.54 0.56 -6.21
N ALA A 112 8.55 -0.31 -6.38
CA ALA A 112 8.27 -1.38 -5.41
C ALA A 112 9.44 -2.36 -5.24
N LYS A 113 10.20 -2.63 -6.31
CA LYS A 113 11.39 -3.49 -6.24
C LYS A 113 12.55 -2.81 -5.55
N ARG A 114 12.77 -1.52 -5.84
CA ARG A 114 13.81 -0.69 -5.23
C ARG A 114 13.57 -0.59 -3.73
N GLU A 115 12.38 -0.16 -3.31
CA GLU A 115 12.02 0.02 -1.90
C GLU A 115 12.16 -1.28 -1.10
N LEU A 116 11.65 -2.42 -1.61
CA LEU A 116 11.83 -3.70 -0.93
C LEU A 116 13.30 -4.06 -0.71
N LEU A 117 14.15 -3.78 -1.70
CA LEU A 117 15.58 -4.07 -1.59
C LEU A 117 16.29 -3.13 -0.62
N GLU A 118 16.02 -1.83 -0.71
CA GLU A 118 16.67 -0.80 0.09
C GLU A 118 16.32 -0.95 1.58
N GLU A 119 15.04 -1.02 1.91
CA GLU A 119 14.56 -1.08 3.29
C GLU A 119 14.86 -2.43 3.95
N THR A 120 14.75 -3.55 3.21
CA THR A 120 14.76 -4.89 3.81
C THR A 120 15.89 -5.81 3.34
N GLY A 121 16.54 -5.47 2.24
CA GLY A 121 17.50 -6.34 1.57
C GLY A 121 16.87 -7.50 0.81
N TYR A 122 15.55 -7.65 0.78
CA TYR A 122 14.89 -8.71 0.04
C TYR A 122 14.64 -8.35 -1.42
N THR A 123 14.74 -9.35 -2.28
CA THR A 123 14.23 -9.34 -3.66
C THR A 123 13.11 -10.36 -3.79
N ALA A 124 12.28 -10.26 -4.83
CA ALA A 124 11.21 -11.21 -5.08
C ALA A 124 11.17 -11.66 -6.54
N LYS A 125 10.80 -12.92 -6.77
CA LYS A 125 10.70 -13.50 -8.12
C LYS A 125 9.38 -13.15 -8.80
N LYS A 126 8.29 -13.02 -8.03
CA LYS A 126 6.93 -12.82 -8.56
C LYS A 126 6.31 -11.58 -7.94
N TRP A 127 5.72 -10.76 -8.80
CA TRP A 127 5.09 -9.51 -8.44
C TRP A 127 3.70 -9.42 -9.06
N LYS A 128 2.73 -8.94 -8.29
CA LYS A 128 1.38 -8.70 -8.77
C LYS A 128 0.79 -7.47 -8.10
N ARG A 129 0.37 -6.45 -8.86
CA ARG A 129 -0.43 -5.36 -8.31
C ARG A 129 -1.79 -5.91 -7.87
N VAL A 130 -2.15 -5.69 -6.62
CA VAL A 130 -3.34 -6.29 -6.00
C VAL A 130 -4.36 -5.29 -5.53
N LEU A 131 -3.92 -4.08 -5.18
CA LEU A 131 -4.79 -2.96 -4.81
C LEU A 131 -4.24 -1.66 -5.41
N PHE A 132 -5.13 -0.69 -5.53
CA PHE A 132 -4.81 0.70 -5.81
C PHE A 132 -5.85 1.57 -5.10
N TYR A 133 -5.41 2.53 -4.31
CA TYR A 133 -6.31 3.37 -3.55
C TYR A 133 -5.71 4.74 -3.24
N TYR A 134 -6.57 5.65 -2.78
CA TYR A 134 -6.21 6.97 -2.28
C TYR A 134 -6.28 6.95 -0.75
N PRO A 135 -5.19 7.24 0.00
CA PRO A 135 -5.21 7.20 1.47
C PRO A 135 -6.05 8.32 2.08
N SER A 136 -6.06 9.50 1.48
CA SER A 136 -6.81 10.67 2.00
C SER A 136 -7.31 11.59 0.88
N PRO A 137 -8.27 11.13 0.03
CA PRO A 137 -8.68 11.86 -1.18
C PRO A 137 -9.44 13.16 -0.90
N GLY A 138 -9.71 13.49 0.36
CA GLY A 138 -10.35 14.75 0.76
C GLY A 138 -9.46 15.98 0.61
N PHE A 139 -8.14 15.82 0.68
CA PHE A 139 -7.19 16.93 0.62
C PHE A 139 -5.83 16.61 -0.03
N MET A 140 -5.59 15.36 -0.42
CA MET A 140 -4.37 14.96 -1.10
C MET A 140 -4.67 14.06 -2.31
N ASP A 141 -3.79 14.11 -3.30
CA ASP A 141 -3.88 13.27 -4.50
C ASP A 141 -2.93 12.08 -4.49
N GLU A 142 -2.27 11.81 -3.36
CA GLU A 142 -1.44 10.62 -3.22
C GLU A 142 -2.20 9.37 -3.61
N THR A 143 -1.55 8.53 -4.38
CA THR A 143 -2.01 7.19 -4.72
C THR A 143 -1.14 6.15 -4.06
N MET A 144 -1.72 4.99 -3.70
CA MET A 144 -1.00 3.84 -3.20
C MET A 144 -1.20 2.62 -4.08
N ALA A 145 -0.15 2.20 -4.77
CA ALA A 145 -0.12 0.99 -5.57
C ALA A 145 0.42 -0.17 -4.73
N VAL A 146 -0.43 -1.15 -4.41
CA VAL A 146 -0.06 -2.28 -3.53
C VAL A 146 0.35 -3.48 -4.36
N TYR A 147 1.55 -3.98 -4.13
CA TYR A 147 2.13 -5.15 -4.79
C TYR A 147 2.27 -6.32 -3.83
N LEU A 148 1.79 -7.49 -4.25
CA LEU A 148 2.14 -8.76 -3.63
C LEU A 148 3.47 -9.24 -4.22
N ALA A 149 4.45 -9.47 -3.35
CA ALA A 149 5.79 -9.97 -3.67
C ALA A 149 5.98 -11.37 -3.06
N THR A 150 6.35 -12.36 -3.87
CA THR A 150 6.56 -13.75 -3.43
C THR A 150 7.81 -14.34 -4.08
N GLY A 151 8.29 -15.45 -3.51
CA GLY A 151 9.58 -16.03 -3.93
C GLY A 151 10.73 -15.14 -3.49
N LEU A 152 10.71 -14.77 -2.20
CA LEU A 152 11.68 -13.85 -1.62
C LEU A 152 13.07 -14.48 -1.54
N THR A 153 14.08 -13.67 -1.82
CA THR A 153 15.50 -14.01 -1.64
C THR A 153 16.13 -12.93 -0.78
N ALA A 154 16.76 -13.35 0.32
CA ALA A 154 17.45 -12.44 1.22
C ALA A 154 18.75 -11.91 0.58
N GLY A 155 19.04 -10.66 0.79
CA GLY A 155 20.27 -9.96 0.44
C GLY A 155 20.66 -8.99 1.56
N GLN A 156 21.31 -7.90 1.20
CA GLN A 156 21.74 -6.87 2.14
C GLN A 156 20.89 -5.62 1.95
N ALA A 157 20.28 -5.15 3.04
CA ALA A 157 19.56 -3.88 3.06
C ALA A 157 20.53 -2.69 2.88
N LYS A 158 20.05 -1.62 2.29
CA LYS A 158 20.75 -0.35 2.10
C LYS A 158 19.75 0.79 2.30
N PRO A 159 19.20 0.95 3.52
CA PRO A 159 18.28 2.05 3.80
C PRO A 159 18.98 3.40 3.63
N GLU A 160 18.20 4.47 3.48
CA GLU A 160 18.73 5.84 3.47
C GLU A 160 19.42 6.17 4.81
N GLU A 161 20.35 7.13 4.82
CA GLU A 161 21.18 7.44 5.99
C GLU A 161 20.38 7.88 7.22
N ASP A 162 19.20 8.47 7.02
CA ASP A 162 18.29 8.92 8.07
C ASP A 162 17.21 7.88 8.44
N GLU A 163 17.23 6.69 7.81
CA GLU A 163 16.30 5.61 8.10
C GLU A 163 16.90 4.56 9.04
N SER A 164 16.23 4.38 10.17
CA SER A 164 16.51 3.28 11.11
C SER A 164 15.37 2.28 11.09
N ILE A 165 15.50 1.27 10.24
CA ILE A 165 14.47 0.27 9.98
C ILE A 165 14.92 -1.07 10.53
N ALA A 166 14.09 -1.68 11.39
CA ALA A 166 14.21 -3.08 11.77
C ALA A 166 13.05 -3.86 11.15
N HIS A 167 13.31 -4.99 10.51
CA HIS A 167 12.27 -5.76 9.85
C HIS A 167 12.14 -7.17 10.40
N ARG A 168 10.93 -7.74 10.31
CA ARG A 168 10.64 -9.09 10.80
C ARG A 168 9.44 -9.71 10.09
N PHE A 169 9.52 -11.04 9.89
CA PHE A 169 8.38 -11.83 9.41
C PHE A 169 7.44 -12.22 10.56
N PHE A 170 6.15 -12.06 10.31
CA PHE A 170 5.09 -12.47 11.23
C PHE A 170 4.07 -13.34 10.52
N PRO A 171 3.50 -14.37 11.20
CA PRO A 171 2.33 -15.08 10.69
C PRO A 171 1.20 -14.10 10.37
N VAL A 172 0.53 -14.28 9.22
CA VAL A 172 -0.56 -13.39 8.81
C VAL A 172 -1.66 -13.32 9.87
N SER A 173 -2.03 -14.45 10.47
CA SER A 173 -3.02 -14.51 11.56
C SER A 173 -2.62 -13.67 12.79
N LYS A 174 -1.32 -13.65 13.13
CA LYS A 174 -0.82 -12.82 14.21
C LYS A 174 -0.92 -11.33 13.86
N VAL A 175 -0.57 -10.95 12.63
CA VAL A 175 -0.66 -9.54 12.18
C VAL A 175 -2.11 -9.06 12.19
N THR A 176 -3.05 -9.88 11.72
CA THR A 176 -4.48 -9.60 11.83
C THR A 176 -4.91 -9.37 13.28
N THR A 177 -4.44 -10.22 14.20
CA THR A 177 -4.71 -10.02 15.64
C THR A 177 -4.13 -8.71 16.15
N MET A 178 -2.92 -8.31 15.72
CA MET A 178 -2.30 -7.04 16.08
C MET A 178 -3.10 -5.83 15.54
N ILE A 179 -3.65 -5.94 14.34
CA ILE A 179 -4.56 -4.92 13.77
C ILE A 179 -5.82 -4.79 14.63
N LEU A 180 -6.51 -5.90 14.89
CA LEU A 180 -7.77 -5.91 15.66
C LEU A 180 -7.60 -5.40 17.10
N ARG A 181 -6.41 -5.53 17.67
CA ARG A 181 -6.06 -5.02 19.01
C ARG A 181 -5.51 -3.59 18.99
N GLY A 182 -5.40 -2.95 17.83
CA GLY A 182 -4.87 -1.59 17.70
C GLY A 182 -3.36 -1.47 17.93
N THR A 183 -2.61 -2.57 17.90
CA THR A 183 -1.14 -2.56 17.94
C THR A 183 -0.57 -2.06 16.61
N ILE A 184 -1.15 -2.46 15.48
CA ILE A 184 -0.87 -1.89 14.17
C ILE A 184 -1.87 -0.78 13.92
N ARG A 185 -1.36 0.42 13.61
CA ARG A 185 -2.14 1.66 13.43
C ARG A 185 -1.93 2.31 12.08
N ASP A 186 -0.98 1.81 11.30
CA ASP A 186 -0.70 2.31 9.96
C ASP A 186 -1.77 1.84 8.97
N GLY A 187 -2.43 2.79 8.29
CA GLY A 187 -3.58 2.51 7.42
C GLY A 187 -3.23 1.65 6.20
N LYS A 188 -2.04 1.87 5.58
CA LYS A 188 -1.61 1.08 4.43
C LYS A 188 -1.37 -0.38 4.81
N THR A 189 -0.77 -0.62 5.98
CA THR A 189 -0.53 -1.96 6.53
C THR A 189 -1.83 -2.67 6.87
N ILE A 190 -2.77 -1.96 7.52
CA ILE A 190 -4.11 -2.49 7.83
C ILE A 190 -4.80 -2.96 6.55
N GLY A 191 -4.89 -2.09 5.54
CA GLY A 191 -5.53 -2.42 4.26
C GLY A 191 -4.86 -3.58 3.53
N ALA A 192 -3.54 -3.57 3.45
CA ALA A 192 -2.74 -4.59 2.77
C ALA A 192 -2.88 -5.98 3.42
N VAL A 193 -2.77 -6.06 4.76
CA VAL A 193 -2.81 -7.34 5.49
C VAL A 193 -4.22 -7.92 5.53
N LEU A 194 -5.25 -7.11 5.76
CA LEU A 194 -6.63 -7.58 5.72
C LEU A 194 -7.03 -8.06 4.32
N TRP A 195 -6.56 -7.39 3.26
CA TRP A 195 -6.71 -7.89 1.89
C TRP A 195 -6.03 -9.25 1.71
N LEU A 196 -4.76 -9.39 2.17
CA LEU A 196 -4.01 -10.64 2.07
C LEU A 196 -4.73 -11.78 2.77
N GLU A 197 -5.16 -11.59 4.02
CA GLU A 197 -5.90 -12.59 4.80
C GLU A 197 -7.18 -13.03 4.07
N LYS A 198 -7.96 -12.06 3.57
CA LYS A 198 -9.19 -12.35 2.83
C LYS A 198 -8.93 -13.10 1.53
N ALA A 199 -7.89 -12.71 0.79
CA ALA A 199 -7.50 -13.34 -0.46
C ALA A 199 -7.04 -14.79 -0.27
N LEU A 200 -6.33 -15.08 0.84
CA LEU A 200 -5.94 -16.43 1.25
C LEU A 200 -7.16 -17.28 1.63
N GLY A 201 -8.08 -16.75 2.44
CA GLY A 201 -9.30 -17.43 2.85
C GLY A 201 -10.26 -17.73 1.70
N ALA A 202 -10.39 -16.82 0.75
CA ALA A 202 -11.22 -16.96 -0.45
C ALA A 202 -10.57 -17.80 -1.56
N LYS A 203 -9.36 -18.36 -1.34
CA LYS A 203 -8.56 -19.11 -2.33
C LYS A 203 -8.26 -18.32 -3.63
N ILE A 204 -8.39 -17.00 -3.59
CA ILE A 204 -7.99 -16.10 -4.69
C ILE A 204 -6.47 -16.21 -4.91
N LEU A 205 -5.73 -16.46 -3.82
CA LEU A 205 -4.31 -16.81 -3.82
C LEU A 205 -4.19 -18.30 -3.47
N ALA A 206 -3.90 -19.13 -4.46
CA ALA A 206 -3.54 -20.52 -4.19
C ALA A 206 -2.21 -20.55 -3.43
N GLN A 207 -2.03 -21.49 -2.49
CA GLN A 207 -0.74 -21.65 -1.77
C GLN A 207 0.46 -21.85 -2.71
N ARG A 208 0.23 -22.42 -3.90
CA ARG A 208 1.25 -22.52 -4.97
C ARG A 208 1.73 -21.17 -5.50
N THR A 209 0.95 -20.09 -5.30
CA THR A 209 1.35 -18.74 -5.70
C THR A 209 2.39 -18.17 -4.72
N LEU A 210 2.42 -18.65 -3.49
CA LEU A 210 3.33 -18.20 -2.43
C LEU A 210 4.60 -19.07 -2.34
N SER A 211 4.61 -20.26 -2.94
CA SER A 211 5.81 -21.10 -3.08
C SER A 211 6.57 -20.69 -4.35
N ALA A 212 7.85 -20.46 -4.19
CA ALA A 212 8.76 -20.07 -5.27
C ALA A 212 8.93 -21.17 -6.32
#